data_ab0f4a6b5328b5615f3f55365cd8c704
#
_entry.id   ab0f4a6b5328b5615f3f55365cd8c704
#
_cell.length_a   1.000
_cell.length_b   1.000
_cell.length_c   1.000
_cell.angle_alpha   90.00
_cell.angle_beta   90.00
_cell.angle_gamma   90.00
#
_symmetry.space_group_name_H-M   'P 1'
#
loop_
_entity.id
_entity.type
_entity.pdbx_description
1 polymer ?
#
loop_
_entity_poly.entity_id
_entity_poly.type
_entity_poly.pdbx_seq_one_letter_code
_entity_poly.pdbx_strand_id
1 'polypeptide(L)'
;RINELGAIGKDEEGRRTRLAASDTEKQGRDKVVSWMEDAGLKVVVDRIGNIFGIWETAENKDKKPLMIGSHIDTVINAGQYDGCLGVIGAIEVIRTLKEAGRQSERPIVACAFTNEEGVRYSPDMMGSLVYAGGLSVDEVLKTVGTDGTILGEELKRIGYAGSVEPGFLQPEAFVELHIEQGPILDTEGVKIGAVENLQGIHWQRVTIEGLANHAGTTPTNLRVDAGLAAAKINVFLRELVKKSGGVATVGCIEH
;
A
#
# COMPACT_ATOMS: atom_id res chain seq x y z
N ARG A 1 17.30 4.94 8.77
CA ARG A 1 16.39 5.22 7.65
C ARG A 1 14.92 4.97 8.01
N ILE A 2 14.57 3.82 8.62
CA ILE A 2 13.17 3.54 8.97
C ILE A 2 12.59 4.61 9.92
N ASN A 3 13.36 5.07 10.90
CA ASN A 3 12.95 6.14 11.80
C ASN A 3 12.88 7.52 11.12
N GLU A 4 13.77 7.78 10.16
CA GLU A 4 13.76 9.03 9.39
C GLU A 4 12.52 9.10 8.47
N LEU A 5 12.24 8.04 7.73
CA LEU A 5 11.02 7.96 6.93
C LEU A 5 9.76 7.98 7.81
N GLY A 6 9.82 7.28 8.94
CA GLY A 6 8.76 7.25 9.95
C GLY A 6 8.49 8.58 10.65
N ALA A 7 9.38 9.56 10.57
CA ALA A 7 9.17 10.91 11.10
C ALA A 7 8.36 11.79 10.13
N ILE A 8 8.31 11.45 8.84
CA ILE A 8 7.59 12.21 7.81
C ILE A 8 6.09 11.92 7.91
N GLY A 9 5.28 12.96 8.10
CA GLY A 9 3.84 12.87 8.32
C GLY A 9 3.43 12.45 9.72
N LYS A 10 4.39 12.42 10.69
CA LYS A 10 4.13 12.09 12.08
C LYS A 10 3.48 13.27 12.81
N ASP A 11 2.40 13.01 13.53
CA ASP A 11 1.75 13.96 14.42
C ASP A 11 2.34 13.94 15.85
N GLU A 12 1.80 14.79 16.73
CA GLU A 12 2.23 14.89 18.14
C GLU A 12 1.97 13.61 18.95
N GLU A 13 1.00 12.79 18.52
CA GLU A 13 0.65 11.53 19.15
C GLU A 13 1.46 10.34 18.60
N GLY A 14 2.32 10.60 17.64
CA GLY A 14 3.21 9.60 17.05
C GLY A 14 2.62 8.79 15.89
N ARG A 15 1.40 9.14 15.45
CA ARG A 15 0.71 8.53 14.29
C ARG A 15 1.22 9.17 13.01
N ARG A 16 1.14 8.45 11.91
CA ARG A 16 1.63 8.93 10.61
C ARG A 16 0.53 8.94 9.59
N THR A 17 0.51 10.00 8.78
CA THR A 17 -0.37 10.07 7.61
C THR A 17 0.45 10.60 6.44
N ARG A 18 0.67 9.73 5.46
CA ARG A 18 1.43 10.03 4.23
C ARG A 18 0.66 9.47 3.04
N LEU A 19 -0.46 10.14 2.70
CA LEU A 19 -1.34 9.71 1.62
C LEU A 19 -0.66 9.85 0.26
N ALA A 20 -1.00 8.96 -0.65
CA ALA A 20 -0.45 8.92 -2.01
C ALA A 20 -0.52 10.29 -2.72
N ALA A 21 0.57 10.67 -3.37
CA ALA A 21 0.74 11.93 -4.11
C ALA A 21 0.49 13.20 -3.27
N SER A 22 0.56 13.14 -1.93
CA SER A 22 0.51 14.31 -1.04
C SER A 22 1.89 14.95 -0.87
N ASP A 23 1.91 16.15 -0.25
CA ASP A 23 3.19 16.83 0.05
C ASP A 23 4.01 16.06 1.11
N THR A 24 3.36 15.37 2.03
CA THR A 24 4.05 14.48 2.98
C THR A 24 4.63 13.26 2.27
N GLU A 25 3.92 12.67 1.32
CA GLU A 25 4.47 11.57 0.54
C GLU A 25 5.61 12.05 -0.37
N LYS A 26 5.52 13.25 -0.94
CA LYS A 26 6.65 13.84 -1.68
C LYS A 26 7.93 13.86 -0.86
N GLN A 27 7.86 14.32 0.39
CA GLN A 27 9.02 14.32 1.29
C GLN A 27 9.57 12.90 1.51
N GLY A 28 8.69 11.90 1.66
CA GLY A 28 9.08 10.50 1.75
C GLY A 28 9.75 9.98 0.49
N ARG A 29 9.19 10.30 -0.67
CA ARG A 29 9.75 9.95 -1.99
C ARG A 29 11.12 10.57 -2.21
N ASP A 30 11.27 11.87 -1.91
CA ASP A 30 12.54 12.58 -2.03
C ASP A 30 13.63 11.91 -1.16
N LYS A 31 13.27 11.47 0.06
CA LYS A 31 14.17 10.73 0.94
C LYS A 31 14.57 9.37 0.37
N VAL A 32 13.61 8.59 -0.11
CA VAL A 32 13.86 7.27 -0.70
C VAL A 32 14.74 7.40 -1.94
N VAL A 33 14.45 8.36 -2.81
CA VAL A 33 15.29 8.66 -4.00
C VAL A 33 16.72 9.01 -3.57
N SER A 34 16.89 9.91 -2.60
CA SER A 34 18.22 10.27 -2.09
C SER A 34 19.00 9.04 -1.58
N TRP A 35 18.34 8.13 -0.86
CA TRP A 35 18.99 6.91 -0.36
C TRP A 35 19.34 5.91 -1.48
N MET A 36 18.54 5.84 -2.52
CA MET A 36 18.86 5.06 -3.72
C MET A 36 20.07 5.64 -4.45
N GLU A 37 20.12 6.96 -4.63
CA GLU A 37 21.25 7.67 -5.24
C GLU A 37 22.53 7.53 -4.41
N ASP A 38 22.45 7.69 -3.08
CA ASP A 38 23.56 7.48 -2.15
C ASP A 38 24.10 6.03 -2.20
N ALA A 39 23.22 5.06 -2.48
CA ALA A 39 23.63 3.69 -2.71
C ALA A 39 24.19 3.45 -4.12
N GLY A 40 24.28 4.49 -4.95
CA GLY A 40 24.77 4.43 -6.32
C GLY A 40 23.86 3.63 -7.25
N LEU A 41 22.54 3.77 -7.07
CA LEU A 41 21.53 3.18 -7.94
C LEU A 41 21.10 4.20 -9.00
N LYS A 42 20.77 3.70 -10.18
CA LYS A 42 20.13 4.51 -11.23
C LYS A 42 18.64 4.60 -10.91
N VAL A 43 18.18 5.80 -10.55
CA VAL A 43 16.78 6.03 -10.23
C VAL A 43 15.97 6.28 -11.50
N VAL A 44 14.84 5.58 -11.62
CA VAL A 44 13.86 5.73 -12.70
C VAL A 44 12.47 5.85 -12.06
N VAL A 45 11.65 6.76 -12.59
CA VAL A 45 10.26 6.92 -12.18
C VAL A 45 9.38 6.68 -13.40
N ASP A 46 8.36 5.84 -13.25
CA ASP A 46 7.40 5.59 -14.33
C ASP A 46 6.23 6.59 -14.34
N ARG A 47 5.36 6.47 -15.33
CA ARG A 47 4.24 7.42 -15.55
C ARG A 47 3.24 7.49 -14.39
N ILE A 48 3.08 6.41 -13.62
CA ILE A 48 2.21 6.40 -12.43
C ILE A 48 2.97 6.76 -11.15
N GLY A 49 4.26 7.09 -11.26
CA GLY A 49 5.07 7.53 -10.13
C GLY A 49 5.70 6.40 -9.33
N ASN A 50 5.68 5.16 -9.78
CA ASN A 50 6.47 4.10 -9.16
C ASN A 50 7.96 4.46 -9.27
N ILE A 51 8.72 4.25 -8.20
CA ILE A 51 10.14 4.58 -8.11
C ILE A 51 10.95 3.30 -8.18
N PHE A 52 11.98 3.28 -9.01
CA PHE A 52 12.89 2.14 -9.19
C PHE A 52 14.32 2.58 -9.03
N GLY A 53 15.05 1.99 -8.09
CA GLY A 53 16.49 2.14 -7.93
C GLY A 53 17.21 0.90 -8.50
N ILE A 54 17.87 1.05 -9.63
CA ILE A 54 18.43 -0.05 -10.41
C ILE A 54 19.92 -0.18 -10.13
N TRP A 55 20.35 -1.37 -9.72
CA TRP A 55 21.73 -1.78 -9.67
C TRP A 55 22.02 -2.78 -10.78
N GLU A 56 22.71 -2.34 -11.81
CA GLU A 56 23.11 -3.14 -12.97
C GLU A 56 24.59 -2.95 -13.28
N THR A 57 25.17 -3.89 -14.00
CA THR A 57 26.54 -3.84 -14.54
C THR A 57 26.51 -4.08 -16.04
N ALA A 58 27.63 -3.83 -16.72
CA ALA A 58 27.74 -4.09 -18.15
C ALA A 58 27.47 -5.57 -18.52
N GLU A 59 27.80 -6.49 -17.59
CA GLU A 59 27.71 -7.93 -17.79
C GLU A 59 26.29 -8.49 -17.52
N ASN A 60 25.44 -7.77 -16.76
CA ASN A 60 24.15 -8.30 -16.34
C ASN A 60 22.93 -7.47 -16.80
N LYS A 61 23.12 -6.26 -17.35
CA LYS A 61 22.05 -5.30 -17.68
C LYS A 61 20.97 -5.86 -18.63
N ASP A 62 21.31 -6.84 -19.45
CA ASP A 62 20.40 -7.44 -20.44
C ASP A 62 19.64 -8.65 -19.88
N LYS A 63 19.87 -9.01 -18.60
CA LYS A 63 19.15 -10.08 -17.92
C LYS A 63 17.92 -9.53 -17.21
N LYS A 64 16.89 -10.38 -17.05
CA LYS A 64 15.73 -10.05 -16.24
C LYS A 64 16.13 -9.77 -14.80
N PRO A 65 15.72 -8.63 -14.21
CA PRO A 65 16.12 -8.27 -12.86
C PRO A 65 15.42 -9.11 -11.77
N LEU A 66 16.07 -9.16 -10.60
CA LEU A 66 15.38 -9.44 -9.35
C LEU A 66 14.85 -8.10 -8.79
N MET A 67 13.55 -8.01 -8.55
CA MET A 67 12.93 -6.81 -8.00
C MET A 67 12.57 -7.07 -6.53
N ILE A 68 12.89 -6.09 -5.68
CA ILE A 68 12.61 -6.14 -4.23
C ILE A 68 12.00 -4.81 -3.84
N GLY A 69 10.91 -4.81 -3.10
CA GLY A 69 10.31 -3.55 -2.67
C GLY A 69 8.95 -3.71 -2.04
N SER A 70 8.23 -2.61 -1.93
CA SER A 70 6.89 -2.47 -1.38
C SER A 70 6.35 -1.08 -1.73
N HIS A 71 5.76 -0.35 -0.76
CA HIS A 71 5.22 1.00 -0.90
C HIS A 71 5.71 1.93 0.23
N ILE A 72 5.41 3.23 0.11
CA ILE A 72 5.71 4.21 1.15
C ILE A 72 4.52 5.12 1.51
N ASP A 73 3.44 5.08 0.73
CA ASP A 73 2.19 5.70 1.17
C ASP A 73 1.63 4.93 2.37
N THR A 74 0.75 5.57 3.13
CA THR A 74 0.21 5.02 4.37
C THR A 74 -1.29 5.24 4.45
N VAL A 75 -1.97 4.42 5.26
CA VAL A 75 -3.30 4.75 5.75
C VAL A 75 -3.24 5.97 6.69
N ILE A 76 -4.41 6.48 7.09
CA ILE A 76 -4.51 7.53 8.12
C ILE A 76 -4.13 6.93 9.48
N ASN A 77 -3.27 7.61 10.22
CA ASN A 77 -2.79 7.19 11.54
C ASN A 77 -2.01 5.86 11.54
N ALA A 78 -1.21 5.63 10.51
CA ALA A 78 -0.43 4.42 10.31
C ALA A 78 0.72 4.21 11.30
N GLY A 79 1.19 2.97 11.35
CA GLY A 79 2.48 2.58 11.92
C GLY A 79 3.66 3.05 11.04
N GLN A 80 4.90 2.75 11.44
CA GLN A 80 6.09 3.19 10.71
C GLN A 80 6.71 2.14 9.79
N TYR A 81 6.24 0.89 9.88
CA TYR A 81 6.88 -0.22 9.19
C TYR A 81 6.15 -0.66 7.93
N ASP A 82 4.85 -0.41 7.89
CA ASP A 82 3.97 -0.82 6.80
C ASP A 82 4.47 -0.31 5.46
N GLY A 83 4.72 -1.21 4.52
CA GLY A 83 5.36 -0.97 3.23
C GLY A 83 6.80 -0.43 3.31
N CYS A 84 7.04 0.53 4.18
CA CYS A 84 8.32 1.21 4.34
C CYS A 84 9.48 0.26 4.66
N LEU A 85 9.21 -0.81 5.42
CA LEU A 85 10.21 -1.84 5.75
C LEU A 85 10.71 -2.54 4.48
N GLY A 86 9.83 -2.88 3.56
CA GLY A 86 10.17 -3.55 2.30
C GLY A 86 11.01 -2.69 1.38
N VAL A 87 10.66 -1.40 1.24
CA VAL A 87 11.43 -0.47 0.40
C VAL A 87 12.83 -0.20 0.98
N ILE A 88 12.91 0.09 2.28
CA ILE A 88 14.20 0.34 2.94
C ILE A 88 15.03 -0.94 2.98
N GLY A 89 14.41 -2.08 3.25
CA GLY A 89 15.07 -3.39 3.21
C GLY A 89 15.71 -3.69 1.86
N ALA A 90 15.01 -3.38 0.75
CA ALA A 90 15.54 -3.53 -0.59
C ALA A 90 16.81 -2.69 -0.82
N ILE A 91 16.79 -1.41 -0.42
CA ILE A 91 17.95 -0.52 -0.53
C ILE A 91 19.13 -1.03 0.31
N GLU A 92 18.87 -1.49 1.55
CA GLU A 92 19.92 -2.00 2.45
C GLU A 92 20.53 -3.32 1.94
N VAL A 93 19.73 -4.20 1.35
CA VAL A 93 20.23 -5.43 0.71
C VAL A 93 21.21 -5.08 -0.40
N ILE A 94 20.85 -4.17 -1.30
CA ILE A 94 21.72 -3.76 -2.41
C ILE A 94 23.00 -3.10 -1.87
N ARG A 95 22.89 -2.19 -0.90
CA ARG A 95 24.06 -1.56 -0.27
C ARG A 95 24.99 -2.59 0.34
N THR A 96 24.46 -3.50 1.13
CA THR A 96 25.24 -4.55 1.79
C THR A 96 26.00 -5.42 0.80
N LEU A 97 25.36 -5.80 -0.31
CA LEU A 97 26.02 -6.58 -1.36
C LEU A 97 27.14 -5.78 -2.04
N LYS A 98 26.91 -4.50 -2.34
CA LYS A 98 27.93 -3.62 -2.94
C LYS A 98 29.09 -3.37 -2.00
N GLU A 99 28.85 -3.07 -0.73
CA GLU A 99 29.89 -2.87 0.29
C GLU A 99 30.73 -4.13 0.55
N ALA A 100 30.09 -5.30 0.44
CA ALA A 100 30.79 -6.60 0.51
C ALA A 100 31.53 -6.99 -0.78
N GLY A 101 31.55 -6.13 -1.80
CA GLY A 101 32.18 -6.42 -3.10
C GLY A 101 31.52 -7.57 -3.86
N ARG A 102 30.28 -7.93 -3.52
CA ARG A 102 29.54 -8.99 -4.22
C ARG A 102 29.04 -8.48 -5.57
N GLN A 103 29.13 -9.34 -6.56
CA GLN A 103 28.51 -9.10 -7.87
C GLN A 103 27.22 -9.92 -7.94
N SER A 104 26.19 -9.33 -8.55
CA SER A 104 24.94 -10.03 -8.84
C SER A 104 24.97 -10.57 -10.27
N GLU A 105 24.49 -11.79 -10.46
CA GLU A 105 24.36 -12.41 -11.79
C GLU A 105 23.32 -11.72 -12.67
N ARG A 106 22.40 -10.94 -12.09
CA ARG A 106 21.36 -10.17 -12.77
C ARG A 106 21.15 -8.81 -12.10
N PRO A 107 20.55 -7.83 -12.73
CA PRO A 107 20.22 -6.57 -12.07
C PRO A 107 19.38 -6.82 -10.81
N ILE A 108 19.60 -6.01 -9.78
CA ILE A 108 18.73 -5.95 -8.61
C ILE A 108 18.07 -4.58 -8.59
N VAL A 109 16.77 -4.54 -8.39
CA VAL A 109 15.96 -3.32 -8.42
C VAL A 109 15.25 -3.16 -7.09
N ALA A 110 15.51 -2.06 -6.38
CA ALA A 110 14.68 -1.61 -5.27
C ALA A 110 13.50 -0.82 -5.82
N CYS A 111 12.26 -1.14 -5.43
CA CYS A 111 11.09 -0.41 -5.91
C CYS A 111 10.16 0.08 -4.80
N ALA A 112 9.45 1.20 -5.08
CA ALA A 112 8.36 1.71 -4.27
C ALA A 112 7.16 1.98 -5.18
N PHE A 113 6.08 1.22 -4.96
CA PHE A 113 4.85 1.34 -5.73
C PHE A 113 3.99 2.49 -5.23
N THR A 114 3.26 3.14 -6.13
CA THR A 114 2.39 4.29 -5.86
C THR A 114 1.01 3.84 -5.44
N ASN A 115 0.45 4.48 -4.41
CA ASN A 115 -0.94 4.31 -3.96
C ASN A 115 -1.30 2.84 -3.73
N GLU A 116 -0.51 2.17 -2.91
CA GLU A 116 -0.77 0.79 -2.52
C GLU A 116 -1.99 0.70 -1.61
N GLU A 117 -2.09 1.59 -0.64
CA GLU A 117 -3.12 1.61 0.38
C GLU A 117 -4.53 2.01 -0.14
N GLY A 118 -4.62 2.67 -1.27
CA GLY A 118 -5.90 3.05 -1.86
C GLY A 118 -6.72 4.08 -1.10
N VAL A 119 -6.17 4.71 -0.05
CA VAL A 119 -6.90 5.60 0.85
C VAL A 119 -7.31 6.91 0.19
N ARG A 120 -6.40 7.51 -0.57
CA ARG A 120 -6.67 8.76 -1.29
C ARG A 120 -7.28 8.51 -2.65
N TYR A 121 -6.79 7.52 -3.39
CA TYR A 121 -7.27 7.14 -4.73
C TYR A 121 -7.62 5.65 -4.76
N SER A 122 -8.81 5.32 -5.21
CA SER A 122 -9.26 3.93 -5.38
C SER A 122 -9.05 3.46 -6.83
N PRO A 123 -8.67 2.20 -7.07
CA PRO A 123 -8.48 1.12 -6.10
C PRO A 123 -7.14 1.19 -5.35
N ASP A 124 -6.97 0.32 -4.37
CA ASP A 124 -5.69 -0.02 -3.75
C ASP A 124 -4.74 -0.73 -4.73
N MET A 125 -3.48 -0.94 -4.32
CA MET A 125 -2.40 -1.58 -5.11
C MET A 125 -2.23 -0.97 -6.52
N MET A 126 -2.62 0.28 -6.71
CA MET A 126 -2.76 0.88 -8.04
C MET A 126 -1.46 0.88 -8.84
N GLY A 127 -0.35 1.26 -8.21
CA GLY A 127 0.96 1.33 -8.86
C GLY A 127 1.46 -0.02 -9.37
N SER A 128 1.38 -1.06 -8.54
CA SER A 128 1.79 -2.41 -8.89
C SER A 128 0.83 -3.05 -9.91
N LEU A 129 -0.47 -2.78 -9.79
CA LEU A 129 -1.49 -3.29 -10.71
C LEU A 129 -1.32 -2.71 -12.13
N VAL A 130 -1.03 -1.40 -12.24
CA VAL A 130 -0.68 -0.77 -13.53
C VAL A 130 0.63 -1.32 -14.06
N TYR A 131 1.64 -1.50 -13.21
CA TYR A 131 2.93 -2.07 -13.60
C TYR A 131 2.79 -3.49 -14.17
N ALA A 132 1.91 -4.30 -13.59
CA ALA A 132 1.60 -5.66 -14.03
C ALA A 132 0.65 -5.72 -15.24
N GLY A 133 0.15 -4.59 -15.73
CA GLY A 133 -0.78 -4.52 -16.88
C GLY A 133 -2.23 -4.84 -16.53
N GLY A 134 -2.59 -4.85 -15.25
CA GLY A 134 -3.97 -5.09 -14.79
C GLY A 134 -4.88 -3.88 -14.91
N LEU A 135 -4.31 -2.67 -14.96
CA LEU A 135 -5.03 -1.41 -15.20
C LEU A 135 -4.29 -0.54 -16.22
N SER A 136 -5.05 0.25 -16.96
CA SER A 136 -4.50 1.24 -17.89
C SER A 136 -3.94 2.43 -17.12
N VAL A 137 -2.69 2.81 -17.39
CA VAL A 137 -2.08 4.00 -16.80
C VAL A 137 -2.85 5.28 -17.15
N ASP A 138 -3.37 5.39 -18.37
CA ASP A 138 -4.12 6.56 -18.85
C ASP A 138 -5.48 6.71 -18.15
N GLU A 139 -6.08 5.61 -17.72
CA GLU A 139 -7.32 5.62 -16.93
C GLU A 139 -7.06 5.97 -15.48
N VAL A 140 -6.08 5.34 -14.84
CA VAL A 140 -5.82 5.59 -13.41
C VAL A 140 -5.28 6.99 -13.15
N LEU A 141 -4.55 7.60 -14.10
CA LEU A 141 -4.12 9.00 -13.96
C LEU A 141 -5.29 10.00 -13.92
N LYS A 142 -6.50 9.61 -14.33
CA LYS A 142 -7.73 10.40 -14.25
C LYS A 142 -8.52 10.15 -12.96
N THR A 143 -8.06 9.25 -12.11
CA THR A 143 -8.77 8.91 -10.87
C THR A 143 -8.91 10.14 -9.98
N VAL A 144 -10.15 10.39 -9.54
CA VAL A 144 -10.48 11.47 -8.60
C VAL A 144 -10.35 10.92 -7.19
N GLY A 145 -9.56 11.58 -6.38
CA GLY A 145 -9.34 11.23 -4.98
C GLY A 145 -10.51 11.58 -4.07
N THR A 146 -10.45 11.09 -2.85
CA THR A 146 -11.45 11.39 -1.79
C THR A 146 -11.52 12.87 -1.43
N ASP A 147 -10.47 13.62 -1.73
CA ASP A 147 -10.34 15.08 -1.55
C ASP A 147 -10.66 15.89 -2.82
N GLY A 148 -11.12 15.23 -3.89
CA GLY A 148 -11.47 15.85 -5.17
C GLY A 148 -10.29 16.13 -6.11
N THR A 149 -9.08 15.80 -5.72
CA THR A 149 -7.87 15.96 -6.57
C THR A 149 -7.77 14.85 -7.62
N ILE A 150 -7.01 15.09 -8.69
CA ILE A 150 -6.79 14.12 -9.77
C ILE A 150 -5.36 13.57 -9.63
N LEU A 151 -5.20 12.24 -9.57
CA LEU A 151 -3.92 11.58 -9.34
C LEU A 151 -2.81 12.06 -10.29
N GLY A 152 -3.08 12.09 -11.59
CA GLY A 152 -2.08 12.50 -12.59
C GLY A 152 -1.65 13.95 -12.45
N GLU A 153 -2.52 14.85 -11.99
CA GLU A 153 -2.20 16.25 -11.71
C GLU A 153 -1.35 16.38 -10.44
N GLU A 154 -1.70 15.63 -9.41
CA GLU A 154 -0.95 15.60 -8.16
C GLU A 154 0.45 14.99 -8.35
N LEU A 155 0.60 13.91 -9.11
CA LEU A 155 1.91 13.36 -9.45
C LEU A 155 2.79 14.36 -10.19
N LYS A 156 2.21 15.14 -11.11
CA LYS A 156 2.92 16.25 -11.78
C LYS A 156 3.28 17.35 -10.80
N ARG A 157 2.34 17.75 -9.94
CA ARG A 157 2.56 18.82 -8.94
C ARG A 157 3.70 18.48 -7.99
N ILE A 158 3.79 17.24 -7.53
CA ILE A 158 4.85 16.80 -6.62
C ILE A 158 6.15 16.39 -7.36
N GLY A 159 6.16 16.41 -8.71
CA GLY A 159 7.34 16.09 -9.52
C GLY A 159 7.61 14.59 -9.71
N TYR A 160 6.63 13.74 -9.52
CA TYR A 160 6.75 12.29 -9.64
C TYR A 160 5.93 11.67 -10.79
N ALA A 161 5.44 12.46 -11.73
CA ALA A 161 4.96 11.95 -13.01
C ALA A 161 6.16 11.64 -13.91
N GLY A 162 6.63 10.41 -13.92
CA GLY A 162 7.76 10.00 -14.76
C GLY A 162 7.42 9.86 -16.24
N SER A 163 8.42 9.57 -17.04
CA SER A 163 8.29 9.45 -18.51
C SER A 163 8.35 8.03 -19.04
N VAL A 164 8.71 7.07 -18.18
CA VAL A 164 8.87 5.66 -18.57
C VAL A 164 7.53 4.93 -18.43
N GLU A 165 7.21 4.11 -19.43
CA GLU A 165 5.98 3.30 -19.36
C GLU A 165 6.06 2.27 -18.22
N PRO A 166 4.97 2.08 -17.44
CA PRO A 166 4.92 1.02 -16.45
C PRO A 166 5.15 -0.37 -17.08
N GLY A 167 5.82 -1.25 -16.35
CA GLY A 167 6.19 -2.57 -16.89
C GLY A 167 7.42 -2.58 -17.80
N PHE A 168 8.20 -1.49 -17.85
CA PHE A 168 9.41 -1.35 -18.67
C PHE A 168 10.51 -2.37 -18.32
N LEU A 169 10.53 -2.89 -17.12
CA LEU A 169 11.36 -4.01 -16.70
C LEU A 169 10.47 -5.24 -16.46
N GLN A 170 10.84 -6.37 -17.02
CA GLN A 170 10.16 -7.64 -16.77
C GLN A 170 10.98 -8.43 -15.75
N PRO A 171 10.61 -8.44 -14.45
CA PRO A 171 11.40 -9.12 -13.45
C PRO A 171 11.37 -10.64 -13.62
N GLU A 172 12.47 -11.29 -13.24
CA GLU A 172 12.51 -12.75 -13.09
C GLU A 172 11.71 -13.18 -11.87
N ALA A 173 11.84 -12.41 -10.79
CA ALA A 173 11.09 -12.59 -9.56
C ALA A 173 10.90 -11.26 -8.84
N PHE A 174 9.85 -11.17 -8.06
CA PHE A 174 9.58 -10.10 -7.12
C PHE A 174 9.61 -10.65 -5.69
N VAL A 175 10.27 -9.95 -4.79
CA VAL A 175 10.32 -10.28 -3.37
C VAL A 175 9.88 -9.07 -2.57
N GLU A 176 8.98 -9.26 -1.64
CA GLU A 176 8.53 -8.23 -0.72
C GLU A 176 8.74 -8.67 0.73
N LEU A 177 9.50 -7.88 1.47
CA LEU A 177 9.58 -7.99 2.92
C LEU A 177 8.48 -7.12 3.52
N HIS A 178 7.52 -7.75 4.19
CA HIS A 178 6.39 -7.05 4.79
C HIS A 178 6.18 -7.45 6.25
N ILE A 179 5.62 -6.56 7.06
CA ILE A 179 5.15 -6.92 8.40
C ILE A 179 3.92 -7.83 8.28
N GLU A 180 3.69 -8.67 9.27
CA GLU A 180 2.56 -9.60 9.26
C GLU A 180 1.19 -8.89 9.29
N GLN A 181 1.11 -7.71 9.89
CA GLN A 181 -0.15 -6.98 10.18
C GLN A 181 -1.14 -7.82 11.02
N GLY A 182 -0.63 -8.79 11.75
CA GLY A 182 -1.40 -9.72 12.56
C GLY A 182 -0.58 -10.28 13.72
N PRO A 183 -1.18 -11.06 14.63
CA PRO A 183 -0.54 -11.50 15.85
C PRO A 183 0.00 -12.94 15.79
N ILE A 184 -0.12 -13.67 14.67
CA ILE A 184 0.11 -15.12 14.64
C ILE A 184 1.59 -15.43 14.81
N LEU A 185 2.45 -14.84 13.97
CA LEU A 185 3.90 -15.09 14.04
C LEU A 185 4.48 -14.63 15.38
N ASP A 186 4.03 -13.48 15.90
CA ASP A 186 4.45 -12.98 17.20
C ASP A 186 4.03 -13.93 18.33
N THR A 187 2.79 -14.40 18.33
CA THR A 187 2.26 -15.34 19.32
C THR A 187 2.99 -16.68 19.28
N GLU A 188 3.39 -17.13 18.11
CA GLU A 188 4.14 -18.38 17.91
C GLU A 188 5.65 -18.23 18.09
N GLY A 189 6.15 -17.00 18.29
CA GLY A 189 7.58 -16.69 18.41
C GLY A 189 8.36 -16.88 17.12
N VAL A 190 7.68 -16.88 15.97
CA VAL A 190 8.27 -17.01 14.63
C VAL A 190 8.63 -15.63 14.09
N LYS A 191 9.90 -15.44 13.71
CA LYS A 191 10.38 -14.12 13.25
C LYS A 191 10.12 -13.84 11.78
N ILE A 192 10.10 -14.87 10.94
CA ILE A 192 9.95 -14.76 9.49
C ILE A 192 9.06 -15.91 9.02
N GLY A 193 8.02 -15.60 8.27
CA GLY A 193 7.15 -16.55 7.57
C GLY A 193 7.21 -16.33 6.06
N ALA A 194 7.10 -17.40 5.29
CA ALA A 194 6.86 -17.31 3.86
C ALA A 194 5.35 -17.37 3.61
N VAL A 195 4.82 -16.39 2.87
CA VAL A 195 3.40 -16.36 2.50
C VAL A 195 3.13 -17.45 1.46
N GLU A 196 2.26 -18.40 1.79
CA GLU A 196 1.86 -19.48 0.90
C GLU A 196 0.56 -19.19 0.16
N ASN A 197 -0.35 -18.42 0.78
CA ASN A 197 -1.69 -18.17 0.26
C ASN A 197 -2.11 -16.72 0.50
N LEU A 198 -2.92 -16.20 -0.41
CA LEU A 198 -3.61 -14.91 -0.27
C LEU A 198 -5.11 -15.16 -0.13
N GLN A 199 -5.75 -14.42 0.77
CA GLN A 199 -7.20 -14.46 0.92
C GLN A 199 -7.85 -13.57 -0.14
N GLY A 200 -9.00 -13.99 -0.65
CA GLY A 200 -9.86 -13.10 -1.42
C GLY A 200 -10.46 -12.03 -0.50
N ILE A 201 -10.50 -10.79 -0.99
CA ILE A 201 -11.08 -9.65 -0.27
C ILE A 201 -12.33 -9.19 -0.99
N HIS A 202 -13.38 -8.88 -0.22
CA HIS A 202 -14.61 -8.32 -0.74
C HIS A 202 -15.09 -7.17 0.13
N TRP A 203 -15.19 -5.97 -0.46
CA TRP A 203 -15.66 -4.76 0.20
C TRP A 203 -17.08 -4.45 -0.22
N GLN A 204 -17.93 -4.11 0.74
CA GLN A 204 -19.32 -3.73 0.49
C GLN A 204 -19.69 -2.48 1.27
N ARG A 205 -20.50 -1.63 0.63
CA ARG A 205 -21.27 -0.60 1.33
C ARG A 205 -22.72 -1.05 1.37
N VAL A 206 -23.29 -1.11 2.57
CA VAL A 206 -24.69 -1.51 2.79
C VAL A 206 -25.45 -0.29 3.28
N THR A 207 -26.52 0.08 2.58
CA THR A 207 -27.46 1.11 3.01
C THR A 207 -28.71 0.41 3.56
N ILE A 208 -29.12 0.81 4.77
CA ILE A 208 -30.30 0.26 5.44
C ILE A 208 -31.25 1.42 5.69
N GLU A 209 -32.41 1.37 5.06
CA GLU A 209 -33.45 2.37 5.24
C GLU A 209 -34.41 1.97 6.36
N GLY A 210 -34.63 2.88 7.28
CA GLY A 210 -35.55 2.74 8.39
C GLY A 210 -36.61 3.85 8.39
N LEU A 211 -37.46 3.86 9.42
CA LEU A 211 -38.46 4.87 9.63
C LEU A 211 -38.30 5.49 11.02
N ALA A 212 -38.08 6.80 11.07
CA ALA A 212 -38.00 7.52 12.33
C ALA A 212 -39.37 7.59 13.01
N ASN A 213 -39.42 7.22 14.27
CA ASN A 213 -40.63 7.25 15.10
C ASN A 213 -40.29 7.73 16.51
N HIS A 214 -41.31 8.12 17.25
CA HIS A 214 -41.14 8.52 18.65
C HIS A 214 -40.59 7.38 19.50
N ALA A 215 -39.54 7.66 20.26
CA ALA A 215 -38.77 6.64 20.99
C ALA A 215 -39.59 5.90 22.08
N GLY A 216 -40.49 6.59 22.75
CA GLY A 216 -41.26 6.06 23.88
C GLY A 216 -42.67 5.54 23.56
N THR A 217 -43.34 6.09 22.50
CA THR A 217 -44.73 5.77 22.20
C THR A 217 -44.94 4.83 21.02
N THR A 218 -43.93 4.56 20.23
CA THR A 218 -44.05 3.67 19.10
C THR A 218 -43.82 2.23 19.56
N PRO A 219 -44.80 1.34 19.46
CA PRO A 219 -44.64 -0.07 19.80
C PRO A 219 -43.54 -0.74 18.98
N THR A 220 -42.77 -1.65 19.60
CA THR A 220 -41.62 -2.30 18.96
C THR A 220 -41.98 -3.04 17.67
N ASN A 221 -43.16 -3.66 17.62
CA ASN A 221 -43.66 -4.40 16.45
C ASN A 221 -44.07 -3.51 15.26
N LEU A 222 -44.14 -2.18 15.46
CA LEU A 222 -44.46 -1.19 14.42
C LEU A 222 -43.20 -0.42 13.95
N ARG A 223 -42.03 -0.74 14.49
CA ARG A 223 -40.79 -0.06 14.14
C ARG A 223 -40.16 -0.64 12.88
N VAL A 224 -39.63 0.23 12.01
CA VAL A 224 -38.69 -0.12 10.94
C VAL A 224 -37.32 0.37 11.40
N ASP A 225 -36.63 -0.47 12.15
CA ASP A 225 -35.41 -0.11 12.90
C ASP A 225 -34.15 -0.49 12.12
N ALA A 226 -33.56 0.50 11.43
CA ALA A 226 -32.33 0.32 10.67
C ALA A 226 -31.13 -0.02 11.58
N GLY A 227 -31.08 0.56 12.79
CA GLY A 227 -30.02 0.28 13.75
C GLY A 227 -30.04 -1.18 14.23
N LEU A 228 -31.22 -1.72 14.51
CA LEU A 228 -31.37 -3.14 14.85
C LEU A 228 -30.98 -4.06 13.69
N ALA A 229 -31.31 -3.67 12.44
CA ALA A 229 -30.93 -4.44 11.26
C ALA A 229 -29.39 -4.44 11.08
N ALA A 230 -28.73 -3.29 11.23
CA ALA A 230 -27.27 -3.20 11.19
C ALA A 230 -26.60 -4.05 12.29
N ALA A 231 -27.11 -3.99 13.51
CA ALA A 231 -26.60 -4.82 14.61
C ALA A 231 -26.74 -6.33 14.32
N LYS A 232 -27.86 -6.76 13.76
CA LYS A 232 -28.08 -8.17 13.36
C LYS A 232 -27.13 -8.61 12.25
N ILE A 233 -26.86 -7.76 11.27
CA ILE A 233 -25.87 -8.04 10.21
C ILE A 233 -24.48 -8.24 10.83
N ASN A 234 -24.05 -7.37 11.73
CA ASN A 234 -22.76 -7.50 12.39
C ASN A 234 -22.63 -8.81 13.19
N VAL A 235 -23.66 -9.17 13.97
CA VAL A 235 -23.70 -10.45 14.70
C VAL A 235 -23.69 -11.64 13.74
N PHE A 236 -24.49 -11.59 12.67
CA PHE A 236 -24.55 -12.63 11.65
C PHE A 236 -23.18 -12.87 11.00
N LEU A 237 -22.47 -11.81 10.61
CA LEU A 237 -21.15 -11.92 10.02
C LEU A 237 -20.16 -12.61 10.96
N ARG A 238 -20.19 -12.27 12.26
CA ARG A 238 -19.37 -12.92 13.28
C ARG A 238 -19.64 -14.42 13.39
N GLU A 239 -20.90 -14.82 13.39
CA GLU A 239 -21.28 -16.23 13.47
C GLU A 239 -21.00 -16.99 12.16
N LEU A 240 -21.10 -16.31 11.02
CA LEU A 240 -20.79 -16.88 9.71
C LEU A 240 -19.32 -17.29 9.64
N VAL A 241 -18.38 -16.37 9.96
CA VAL A 241 -16.94 -16.65 9.85
C VAL A 241 -16.46 -17.71 10.84
N LYS A 242 -17.12 -17.87 12.00
CA LYS A 242 -16.85 -18.99 12.93
C LYS A 242 -17.13 -20.35 12.30
N LYS A 243 -18.09 -20.44 11.37
CA LYS A 243 -18.50 -21.68 10.72
C LYS A 243 -17.78 -21.94 9.40
N SER A 244 -17.56 -20.89 8.61
CA SER A 244 -16.98 -20.99 7.26
C SER A 244 -15.47 -20.78 7.21
N GLY A 245 -14.86 -20.29 8.28
CA GLY A 245 -13.50 -19.77 8.27
C GLY A 245 -13.43 -18.36 7.65
N GLY A 246 -12.24 -17.79 7.63
CA GLY A 246 -12.02 -16.42 7.15
C GLY A 246 -12.28 -15.36 8.21
N VAL A 247 -12.38 -14.10 7.76
CA VAL A 247 -12.62 -12.94 8.62
C VAL A 247 -13.71 -12.05 8.04
N ALA A 248 -14.44 -11.36 8.91
CA ALA A 248 -15.39 -10.33 8.49
C ALA A 248 -15.36 -9.18 9.49
N THR A 249 -15.33 -7.95 8.98
CA THR A 249 -15.25 -6.74 9.78
C THR A 249 -16.27 -5.72 9.29
N VAL A 250 -17.03 -5.13 10.21
CA VAL A 250 -17.79 -3.90 9.96
C VAL A 250 -16.91 -2.75 10.43
N GLY A 251 -16.26 -2.07 9.48
CA GLY A 251 -15.26 -1.04 9.78
C GLY A 251 -15.86 0.32 10.12
N CYS A 252 -17.06 0.63 9.57
CA CYS A 252 -17.75 1.90 9.81
C CYS A 252 -19.26 1.69 9.88
N ILE A 253 -19.93 2.42 10.77
CA ILE A 253 -21.39 2.54 10.83
C ILE A 253 -21.69 4.05 10.94
N GLU A 254 -22.42 4.58 9.98
CA GLU A 254 -22.86 5.98 9.95
C GLU A 254 -24.39 6.04 10.11
N HIS A 255 -24.89 7.06 10.83
CA HIS A 255 -26.32 7.31 11.05
C HIS A 255 -26.76 8.59 10.36
#